data_f282218e55ddc258cd6d82b5379f8b78
#
_entry.id   f282218e55ddc258cd6d82b5379f8b78
#
_cell.length_a   1.000
_cell.length_b   1.000
_cell.length_c   1.000
_cell.angle_alpha   90.00
_cell.angle_beta   90.00
_cell.angle_gamma   90.00
#
_symmetry.space_group_name_H-M   'P 1'
#
loop_
_entity.id
_entity.type
_entity.pdbx_description
1 polymer ?
#
loop_
_entity_poly.entity_id
_entity_poly.type
_entity_poly.pdbx_seq_one_letter_code
_entity_poly.pdbx_strand_id
1 'polypeptide(L)'
;MSSKNESYEQKFAGGDKDSFKDCLIICKKHGKFYNVFEMDAYIISELFNYKVLDNYKCGFPDTALNKVLNKLEELKISYKIFFLDKEPIEKNFKKLNKYNYYYDLAFNNLSLKNRMDFLIEKVKDAPDDVLDKIIESIEQCLR
;
A
#
# COMPACT_ATOMS: atom_id res chain seq x y z
N MET A 1 2.51 7.89 -10.13
CA MET A 1 2.20 7.49 -8.74
C MET A 1 2.79 6.14 -8.40
N SER A 2 2.44 5.09 -9.13
CA SER A 2 3.00 3.76 -8.88
C SER A 2 4.51 3.74 -9.00
N SER A 3 5.10 4.49 -9.95
CA SER A 3 6.54 4.55 -10.12
C SER A 3 7.25 5.11 -8.88
N LYS A 4 6.62 6.06 -8.19
CA LYS A 4 7.19 6.65 -6.98
C LYS A 4 7.21 5.63 -5.85
N ASN A 5 6.14 4.86 -5.69
CA ASN A 5 6.05 3.81 -4.69
C ASN A 5 7.03 2.66 -5.02
N GLU A 6 7.11 2.28 -6.29
CA GLU A 6 8.06 1.27 -6.74
C GLU A 6 9.49 1.68 -6.46
N SER A 7 9.81 2.95 -6.65
CA SER A 7 11.14 3.47 -6.35
C SER A 7 11.48 3.31 -4.86
N TYR A 8 10.52 3.55 -3.99
CA TYR A 8 10.72 3.32 -2.56
C TYR A 8 10.96 1.86 -2.27
N GLU A 9 10.13 0.97 -2.81
CA GLU A 9 10.27 -0.46 -2.59
C GLU A 9 11.61 -0.98 -3.10
N GLN A 10 12.03 -0.57 -4.30
CA GLN A 10 13.31 -0.97 -4.83
C GLN A 10 14.46 -0.50 -3.96
N LYS A 11 14.37 0.74 -3.47
CA LYS A 11 15.43 1.31 -2.65
C LYS A 11 15.57 0.63 -1.30
N PHE A 12 14.45 0.29 -0.67
CA PHE A 12 14.46 -0.25 0.68
C PHE A 12 14.46 -1.78 0.72
N ALA A 13 13.95 -2.43 -0.31
CA ALA A 13 13.81 -3.88 -0.33
C ALA A 13 14.96 -4.59 -1.05
N GLY A 14 16.00 -3.87 -1.44
CA GLY A 14 17.12 -4.46 -2.17
C GLY A 14 17.71 -5.64 -1.44
N GLY A 15 17.69 -6.80 -2.07
CA GLY A 15 18.25 -8.02 -1.50
C GLY A 15 17.31 -8.82 -0.62
N ASP A 16 16.15 -8.29 -0.28
CA ASP A 16 15.21 -8.97 0.59
C ASP A 16 14.16 -9.72 -0.23
N LYS A 17 14.62 -10.62 -1.07
CA LYS A 17 13.76 -11.35 -2.01
C LYS A 17 12.89 -12.40 -1.34
N ASP A 18 13.32 -12.89 -0.18
CA ASP A 18 12.60 -13.93 0.55
C ASP A 18 11.55 -13.36 1.50
N SER A 19 11.40 -12.06 1.47
CA SER A 19 10.46 -11.35 2.32
C SER A 19 9.02 -11.62 1.87
N PHE A 20 8.14 -11.70 2.83
CA PHE A 20 6.72 -11.90 2.55
C PHE A 20 6.15 -10.70 1.79
N LYS A 21 5.11 -10.96 0.97
CA LYS A 21 4.52 -9.93 0.11
C LYS A 21 3.34 -9.25 0.81
N ASP A 22 2.27 -9.83 0.97
CA ASP A 22 1.03 -9.23 1.47
C ASP A 22 1.21 -8.56 2.82
N CYS A 23 1.77 -7.35 2.80
CA CYS A 23 2.06 -6.61 4.02
C CYS A 23 1.97 -5.11 3.77
N LEU A 24 1.70 -4.39 4.85
CA LEU A 24 1.65 -2.94 4.83
C LEU A 24 3.08 -2.40 4.90
N ILE A 25 3.43 -1.50 3.99
CA ILE A 25 4.80 -0.96 3.90
C ILE A 25 4.82 0.45 4.44
N ILE A 26 5.67 0.67 5.43
CA ILE A 26 5.89 1.96 6.07
C ILE A 26 7.31 2.39 5.77
N CYS A 27 7.50 3.63 5.37
CA CYS A 27 8.81 4.15 5.01
C CYS A 27 9.16 5.37 5.85
N LYS A 28 10.40 5.43 6.34
CA LYS A 28 10.95 6.60 6.99
C LYS A 28 12.21 7.02 6.27
N LYS A 29 12.13 8.12 5.53
CA LYS A 29 13.27 8.62 4.75
C LYS A 29 14.10 9.63 5.51
N HIS A 30 13.48 10.66 6.00
CA HIS A 30 14.10 11.65 6.90
C HIS A 30 13.03 12.37 7.69
N GLY A 31 13.47 13.08 8.72
CA GLY A 31 12.58 13.86 9.55
C GLY A 31 11.85 12.99 10.55
N LYS A 32 10.72 13.47 10.96
CA LYS A 32 9.96 12.88 12.06
C LYS A 32 8.70 12.16 11.61
N PHE A 33 8.56 11.94 10.30
CA PHE A 33 7.34 11.34 9.76
C PHE A 33 7.61 10.00 9.11
N TYR A 34 6.69 9.09 9.32
CA TYR A 34 6.59 7.85 8.57
C TYR A 34 5.56 8.04 7.48
N ASN A 35 5.75 7.38 6.34
CA ASN A 35 4.87 7.53 5.19
C ASN A 35 4.41 6.15 4.70
N VAL A 36 3.15 6.10 4.28
CA VAL A 36 2.58 4.95 3.58
C VAL A 36 1.98 5.44 2.28
N PHE A 37 1.89 4.57 1.28
CA PHE A 37 1.55 4.97 -0.08
C PHE A 37 0.44 4.11 -0.65
N GLU A 38 -0.32 4.73 -1.56
CA GLU A 38 -1.34 4.05 -2.35
C GLU A 38 -2.34 3.31 -1.47
N MET A 39 -2.62 2.04 -1.74
CA MET A 39 -3.62 1.31 -0.96
C MET A 39 -3.26 1.20 0.52
N ASP A 40 -1.97 1.10 0.85
CA ASP A 40 -1.56 1.07 2.25
C ASP A 40 -1.94 2.37 2.96
N ALA A 41 -1.87 3.51 2.26
CA ALA A 41 -2.33 4.78 2.81
C ALA A 41 -3.82 4.75 3.14
N TYR A 42 -4.62 4.13 2.28
CA TYR A 42 -6.06 4.02 2.54
C TYR A 42 -6.37 3.03 3.65
N ILE A 43 -5.58 1.99 3.81
CA ILE A 43 -5.72 1.08 4.96
C ILE A 43 -5.47 1.86 6.26
N ILE A 44 -4.39 2.63 6.32
CA ILE A 44 -4.09 3.44 7.50
C ILE A 44 -5.19 4.48 7.74
N SER A 45 -5.68 5.10 6.68
CA SER A 45 -6.79 6.06 6.79
C SER A 45 -8.05 5.41 7.37
N GLU A 46 -8.39 4.20 6.93
CA GLU A 46 -9.54 3.46 7.48
C GLU A 46 -9.38 3.18 8.97
N LEU A 47 -8.17 2.80 9.38
CA LEU A 47 -7.94 2.38 10.76
C LEU A 47 -7.78 3.55 11.73
N PHE A 48 -7.23 4.66 11.27
CA PHE A 48 -6.84 5.77 12.15
C PHE A 48 -7.48 7.11 11.80
N ASN A 49 -8.24 7.17 10.72
CA ASN A 49 -8.86 8.41 10.25
C ASN A 49 -7.83 9.46 9.83
N TYR A 50 -6.65 9.03 9.43
CA TYR A 50 -5.63 9.94 8.90
C TYR A 50 -5.95 10.30 7.46
N LYS A 51 -5.60 11.52 7.07
CA LYS A 51 -5.90 12.02 5.74
C LYS A 51 -4.96 11.46 4.70
N VAL A 52 -5.52 10.99 3.58
CA VAL A 52 -4.73 10.62 2.41
C VAL A 52 -4.62 11.83 1.50
N LEU A 53 -3.40 12.20 1.16
CA LEU A 53 -3.12 13.36 0.30
C LEU A 53 -3.36 13.02 -1.18
N ASP A 54 -3.41 14.05 -2.01
CA ASP A 54 -3.72 13.90 -3.44
C ASP A 54 -2.74 12.99 -4.19
N ASN A 55 -1.52 12.85 -3.68
CA ASN A 55 -0.52 11.95 -4.25
C ASN A 55 -0.58 10.55 -3.66
N TYR A 56 -1.70 10.17 -3.08
CA TYR A 56 -1.94 8.85 -2.47
C TYR A 56 -0.92 8.53 -1.38
N LYS A 57 -0.61 9.52 -0.57
CA LYS A 57 0.35 9.39 0.52
C LYS A 57 -0.32 9.75 1.83
N CYS A 58 -0.06 8.98 2.85
CA CYS A 58 -0.50 9.25 4.21
C CYS A 58 0.73 9.27 5.11
N GLY A 59 0.90 10.35 5.87
CA GLY A 59 2.00 10.47 6.80
C GLY A 59 1.50 10.50 8.23
N PHE A 60 2.32 10.00 9.15
CA PHE A 60 2.06 10.16 10.57
C PHE A 60 3.38 10.40 11.31
N PRO A 61 3.32 11.13 12.42
CA PRO A 61 4.56 11.45 13.16
C PRO A 61 5.15 10.22 13.84
N ASP A 62 6.45 10.25 14.09
CA ASP A 62 7.13 9.14 14.75
C ASP A 62 6.57 8.86 16.15
N THR A 63 6.01 9.87 16.80
CA THR A 63 5.34 9.68 18.11
C THR A 63 4.10 8.80 18.02
N ALA A 64 3.52 8.64 16.83
CA ALA A 64 2.35 7.80 16.63
C ALA A 64 2.70 6.37 16.22
N LEU A 65 3.98 6.07 16.01
CA LEU A 65 4.38 4.76 15.48
C LEU A 65 3.90 3.61 16.35
N ASN A 66 4.09 3.70 17.66
CA ASN A 66 3.69 2.61 18.57
C ASN A 66 2.19 2.37 18.52
N LYS A 67 1.40 3.43 18.44
CA LYS A 67 -0.05 3.32 18.29
C LYS A 67 -0.41 2.58 17.00
N VAL A 68 0.25 2.93 15.90
CA VAL A 68 -0.01 2.32 14.61
C VAL A 68 0.39 0.83 14.64
N LEU A 69 1.59 0.52 15.12
CA LEU A 69 2.06 -0.87 15.16
C LEU A 69 1.21 -1.73 16.09
N ASN A 70 0.82 -1.20 17.25
CA ASN A 70 -0.04 -1.95 18.16
C ASN A 70 -1.37 -2.31 17.51
N LYS A 71 -1.95 -1.40 16.75
CA LYS A 71 -3.20 -1.67 16.05
C LYS A 71 -3.01 -2.71 14.95
N LEU A 72 -1.94 -2.60 14.17
CA LEU A 72 -1.65 -3.57 13.13
C LEU A 72 -1.45 -4.97 13.72
N GLU A 73 -0.76 -5.08 14.85
CA GLU A 73 -0.56 -6.37 15.51
C GLU A 73 -1.84 -6.91 16.10
N GLU A 74 -2.67 -6.04 16.69
CA GLU A 74 -3.98 -6.43 17.18
C GLU A 74 -4.85 -7.03 16.08
N LEU A 75 -4.82 -6.42 14.90
CA LEU A 75 -5.61 -6.86 13.74
C LEU A 75 -4.91 -7.92 12.91
N LYS A 76 -3.68 -8.28 13.27
CA LYS A 76 -2.85 -9.28 12.57
C LYS A 76 -2.57 -8.89 11.12
N ILE A 77 -2.26 -7.61 10.92
CA ILE A 77 -1.83 -7.11 9.62
C ILE A 77 -0.31 -7.14 9.58
N SER A 78 0.26 -7.95 8.71
CA SER A 78 1.70 -8.01 8.52
C SER A 78 2.22 -6.67 8.02
N TYR A 79 3.42 -6.28 8.45
CA TYR A 79 3.99 -5.00 8.04
C TYR A 79 5.50 -5.06 7.92
N LYS A 80 6.04 -4.09 7.21
CA LYS A 80 7.48 -3.82 7.13
C LYS A 80 7.70 -2.33 7.26
N ILE A 81 8.76 -1.98 7.98
CA ILE A 81 9.19 -0.59 8.10
C ILE A 81 10.58 -0.48 7.50
N PHE A 82 10.71 0.36 6.48
CA PHE A 82 11.98 0.59 5.81
C PHE A 82 12.60 1.90 6.28
N PHE A 83 13.91 1.86 6.52
CA PHE A 83 14.70 3.02 6.92
C PHE A 83 15.84 3.22 5.92
N LEU A 84 16.32 4.46 5.79
CA LEU A 84 17.46 4.72 4.91
C LEU A 84 18.78 4.21 5.47
N ASP A 85 18.93 4.23 6.79
CA ASP A 85 20.20 4.08 7.45
C ASP A 85 20.30 2.87 8.38
N LYS A 86 19.32 1.99 8.36
CA LYS A 86 19.35 0.77 9.18
C LYS A 86 18.46 -0.30 8.58
N GLU A 87 18.58 -1.49 9.15
CA GLU A 87 17.82 -2.65 8.68
C GLU A 87 16.33 -2.47 8.87
N PRO A 88 15.53 -3.01 7.96
CA PRO A 88 14.09 -2.94 8.09
C PRO A 88 13.59 -3.74 9.29
N ILE A 89 12.46 -3.29 9.82
CA ILE A 89 11.73 -4.01 10.86
C ILE A 89 10.53 -4.65 10.18
N GLU A 90 10.27 -5.92 10.49
CA GLU A 90 9.11 -6.59 9.88
C GLU A 90 8.40 -7.49 10.88
N LYS A 91 7.11 -7.66 10.65
CA LYS A 91 6.27 -8.57 11.41
C LYS A 91 5.42 -9.35 10.42
N ASN A 92 5.57 -10.66 10.43
CA ASN A 92 4.87 -11.55 9.49
C ASN A 92 3.94 -12.49 10.27
N PHE A 93 2.64 -12.32 10.09
CA PHE A 93 1.64 -13.16 10.75
C PHE A 93 1.37 -14.46 10.00
N LYS A 94 2.03 -14.66 8.84
CA LYS A 94 1.94 -15.89 8.04
C LYS A 94 0.47 -16.22 7.71
N LYS A 95 0.00 -17.39 8.09
CA LYS A 95 -1.37 -17.81 7.78
C LYS A 95 -2.45 -16.95 8.43
N LEU A 96 -2.10 -16.26 9.51
CA LEU A 96 -3.05 -15.40 10.23
C LEU A 96 -3.08 -13.99 9.69
N ASN A 97 -2.27 -13.69 8.67
CA ASN A 97 -2.16 -12.35 8.11
C ASN A 97 -3.49 -11.88 7.52
N LYS A 98 -3.96 -10.74 7.98
CA LYS A 98 -5.23 -10.14 7.55
C LYS A 98 -5.04 -8.98 6.58
N TYR A 99 -3.85 -8.78 6.05
CA TYR A 99 -3.58 -7.66 5.15
C TYR A 99 -4.58 -7.60 3.98
N ASN A 100 -4.81 -8.72 3.30
CA ASN A 100 -5.71 -8.75 2.15
C ASN A 100 -7.15 -8.43 2.53
N TYR A 101 -7.58 -8.83 3.71
CA TYR A 101 -8.91 -8.48 4.21
C TYR A 101 -9.05 -6.96 4.33
N TYR A 102 -8.08 -6.30 4.95
CA TYR A 102 -8.13 -4.85 5.14
C TYR A 102 -7.86 -4.09 3.86
N TYR A 103 -7.06 -4.65 2.96
CA TYR A 103 -6.89 -4.10 1.62
C TYR A 103 -8.24 -4.04 0.89
N ASP A 104 -8.96 -5.16 0.86
CA ASP A 104 -10.26 -5.23 0.19
C ASP A 104 -11.28 -4.30 0.84
N LEU A 105 -11.29 -4.23 2.17
CA LEU A 105 -12.18 -3.34 2.90
C LEU A 105 -11.91 -1.88 2.51
N ALA A 106 -10.66 -1.46 2.53
CA ALA A 106 -10.27 -0.11 2.17
C ALA A 106 -10.60 0.19 0.71
N PHE A 107 -10.31 -0.75 -0.19
CA PHE A 107 -10.60 -0.57 -1.61
C PHE A 107 -12.11 -0.40 -1.86
N ASN A 108 -12.92 -1.22 -1.21
CA ASN A 108 -14.38 -1.15 -1.38
C ASN A 108 -14.98 0.12 -0.80
N ASN A 109 -14.28 0.78 0.11
CA ASN A 109 -14.72 2.04 0.69
C ASN A 109 -14.25 3.27 -0.09
N LEU A 110 -13.44 3.07 -1.14
CA LEU A 110 -13.03 4.17 -2.00
C LEU A 110 -14.21 4.67 -2.83
N SER A 111 -14.17 5.96 -3.17
CA SER A 111 -15.11 6.50 -4.15
C SER A 111 -14.90 5.81 -5.50
N LEU A 112 -15.93 5.82 -6.35
CA LEU A 112 -15.81 5.24 -7.68
C LEU A 112 -14.67 5.88 -8.48
N LYS A 113 -14.49 7.18 -8.31
CA LYS A 113 -13.41 7.89 -8.98
C LYS A 113 -12.03 7.39 -8.52
N ASN A 114 -11.84 7.23 -7.22
CA ASN A 114 -10.55 6.76 -6.70
C ASN A 114 -10.30 5.31 -7.08
N ARG A 115 -11.32 4.47 -7.07
CA ARG A 115 -11.20 3.08 -7.53
C ARG A 115 -10.76 3.04 -9.00
N MET A 116 -11.37 3.89 -9.83
CA MET A 116 -11.01 3.98 -11.24
C MET A 116 -9.55 4.39 -11.42
N ASP A 117 -9.09 5.40 -10.66
CA ASP A 117 -7.72 5.88 -10.75
C ASP A 117 -6.71 4.77 -10.44
N PHE A 118 -6.97 3.97 -9.41
CA PHE A 118 -6.10 2.84 -9.09
C PHE A 118 -6.12 1.76 -10.16
N LEU A 119 -7.29 1.48 -10.70
CA LEU A 119 -7.41 0.47 -11.77
C LEU A 119 -6.69 0.90 -13.03
N ILE A 120 -6.77 2.18 -13.38
CA ILE A 120 -6.07 2.72 -14.55
C ILE A 120 -4.55 2.52 -14.41
N GLU A 121 -4.01 2.78 -13.24
CA GLU A 121 -2.58 2.58 -13.00
C GLU A 121 -2.17 1.12 -13.18
N LYS A 122 -2.99 0.20 -12.69
CA LYS A 122 -2.74 -1.24 -12.87
C LYS A 122 -2.83 -1.67 -14.32
N VAL A 123 -3.79 -1.10 -15.06
CA VAL A 123 -3.98 -1.40 -16.48
C VAL A 123 -2.74 -1.02 -17.29
N LYS A 124 -2.11 0.11 -16.97
CA LYS A 124 -0.93 0.57 -17.70
C LYS A 124 0.23 -0.43 -17.63
N ASP A 125 0.30 -1.20 -16.57
CA ASP A 125 1.39 -2.16 -16.36
C ASP A 125 1.00 -3.59 -16.72
N ALA A 126 -0.22 -3.81 -17.24
CA ALA A 126 -0.70 -5.14 -17.57
C ALA A 126 -0.02 -5.70 -18.81
N PRO A 127 0.20 -7.03 -18.89
CA PRO A 127 0.70 -7.67 -20.10
C PRO A 127 -0.27 -7.46 -21.28
N ASP A 128 0.25 -7.53 -22.51
CA ASP A 128 -0.54 -7.22 -23.71
C ASP A 128 -1.79 -8.08 -23.83
N ASP A 129 -1.71 -9.36 -23.50
CA ASP A 129 -2.88 -10.26 -23.59
C ASP A 129 -3.99 -9.88 -22.61
N VAL A 130 -3.60 -9.47 -21.40
CA VAL A 130 -4.55 -8.99 -20.40
C VAL A 130 -5.10 -7.63 -20.80
N LEU A 131 -4.23 -6.74 -21.28
CA LEU A 131 -4.61 -5.40 -21.70
C LEU A 131 -5.66 -5.45 -22.83
N ASP A 132 -5.48 -6.36 -23.79
CA ASP A 132 -6.38 -6.56 -24.89
C ASP A 132 -7.80 -6.90 -24.41
N LYS A 133 -7.89 -7.82 -23.45
CA LYS A 133 -9.17 -8.20 -22.84
C LYS A 133 -9.83 -7.06 -22.09
N ILE A 134 -9.03 -6.27 -21.38
CA ILE A 134 -9.52 -5.13 -20.63
C ILE A 134 -10.10 -4.09 -21.60
N ILE A 135 -9.38 -3.77 -22.65
CA ILE A 135 -9.81 -2.80 -23.67
C ILE A 135 -11.12 -3.24 -24.29
N GLU A 136 -11.22 -4.51 -24.66
CA GLU A 136 -12.43 -5.06 -25.26
C GLU A 136 -13.63 -4.91 -24.32
N SER A 137 -13.44 -5.23 -23.04
CA SER A 137 -14.49 -5.10 -22.03
C SER A 137 -14.93 -3.64 -21.84
N ILE A 138 -13.99 -2.71 -21.82
CA ILE A 138 -14.28 -1.29 -21.67
C ILE A 138 -15.06 -0.79 -22.90
N GLU A 139 -14.64 -1.17 -24.09
CA GLU A 139 -15.33 -0.77 -25.33
C GLU A 139 -16.77 -1.23 -25.32
N GLN A 140 -17.02 -2.46 -24.88
CA GLN A 140 -18.37 -2.99 -24.76
C GLN A 140 -19.22 -2.20 -23.78
N CYS A 141 -18.64 -1.82 -22.64
CA CYS A 141 -19.36 -1.04 -21.63
C CYS A 141 -19.72 0.36 -22.11
N LEU A 142 -18.91 0.93 -22.99
CA LEU A 142 -19.09 2.31 -23.45
C LEU A 142 -19.95 2.45 -24.71
N ARG A 143 -20.39 1.36 -25.31
CA ARG A 143 -21.26 1.41 -26.50
C ARG A 143 -22.63 1.94 -26.24
#